data_f1ede02f02b98f5d994139c45a7580c9
#
_entry.id   f1ede02f02b98f5d994139c45a7580c9
#
_cell.length_a   1.000
_cell.length_b   1.000
_cell.length_c   1.000
_cell.angle_alpha   90.00
_cell.angle_beta   90.00
_cell.angle_gamma   90.00
#
_symmetry.space_group_name_H-M   'P 1'
#
loop_
_entity.id
_entity.type
_entity.pdbx_description
1 polymer ?
#
loop_
_entity_poly.entity_id
_entity_poly.type
_entity_poly.pdbx_seq_one_letter_code
_entity_poly.pdbx_strand_id
1 'polypeptide(L)'
;MRITLSKLQKMRDDGEKIAVLTCYDASFAVLLETAGVEILLVGDSLGNVLQGEETTLPVTLDDMIYHTHCVARGSNLAFIMADMPFGT
;
A
#
# COMPACT_ATOMS: atom_id res chain seq x y z
N MET A 1 -10.91 -13.05 -4.08
CA MET A 1 -9.75 -13.02 -5.00
C MET A 1 -9.15 -11.62 -5.05
N ARG A 2 -7.84 -11.52 -4.96
CA ARG A 2 -7.16 -10.22 -4.98
C ARG A 2 -7.25 -9.56 -6.35
N ILE A 3 -7.39 -8.23 -6.35
CA ILE A 3 -7.37 -7.41 -7.58
C ILE A 3 -6.01 -7.59 -8.25
N THR A 4 -6.03 -7.86 -9.56
CA THR A 4 -4.83 -8.07 -10.36
C THR A 4 -4.48 -6.82 -11.17
N LEU A 5 -3.28 -6.78 -11.70
CA LEU A 5 -2.86 -5.71 -12.60
C LEU A 5 -3.77 -5.63 -13.82
N SER A 6 -4.19 -6.78 -14.36
CA SER A 6 -5.13 -6.85 -15.49
C SER A 6 -6.49 -6.24 -15.16
N LYS A 7 -6.97 -6.45 -13.93
CA LYS A 7 -8.23 -5.85 -13.48
C LYS A 7 -8.11 -4.33 -13.41
N LEU A 8 -7.00 -3.82 -12.90
CA LEU A 8 -6.76 -2.38 -12.82
C LEU A 8 -6.70 -1.76 -14.23
N GLN A 9 -6.05 -2.45 -15.16
CA GLN A 9 -5.97 -1.99 -16.55
C GLN A 9 -7.37 -1.93 -17.18
N LYS A 10 -8.19 -2.92 -16.92
CA LYS A 10 -9.57 -2.94 -17.41
C LYS A 10 -10.39 -1.79 -16.83
N MET A 11 -10.24 -1.52 -15.53
CA MET A 11 -10.93 -0.39 -14.90
C MET A 11 -10.56 0.93 -15.57
N ARG A 12 -9.27 1.12 -15.86
CA ARG A 12 -8.80 2.31 -16.57
C ARG A 12 -9.42 2.40 -17.97
N ASP A 13 -9.42 1.31 -18.70
CA ASP A 13 -9.94 1.28 -20.07
C ASP A 13 -11.46 1.55 -20.10
N ASP A 14 -12.18 1.10 -19.07
CA ASP A 14 -13.61 1.31 -18.92
C ASP A 14 -13.96 2.70 -18.35
N GLY A 15 -12.96 3.52 -18.02
CA GLY A 15 -13.17 4.85 -17.45
C GLY A 15 -13.55 4.84 -15.99
N GLU A 16 -13.38 3.71 -15.29
CA GLU A 16 -13.64 3.62 -13.86
C GLU A 16 -12.48 4.23 -13.07
N LYS A 17 -12.80 4.93 -11.99
CA LYS A 17 -11.78 5.51 -11.12
C LYS A 17 -11.22 4.46 -10.18
N ILE A 18 -9.91 4.55 -9.93
CA ILE A 18 -9.20 3.65 -9.03
C ILE A 18 -8.76 4.46 -7.81
N ALA A 19 -9.21 4.03 -6.62
CA ALA A 19 -8.80 4.68 -5.39
C ALA A 19 -7.50 4.06 -4.87
N VAL A 20 -6.52 4.92 -4.57
CA VAL A 20 -5.23 4.53 -4.01
C VAL A 20 -5.04 5.28 -2.70
N LEU A 21 -4.79 4.56 -1.62
CA LEU A 21 -4.49 5.16 -0.33
C LEU A 21 -3.29 4.49 0.31
N THR A 22 -2.50 5.29 1.03
CA THR A 22 -1.39 4.74 1.80
C THR A 22 -1.93 3.90 2.96
N CYS A 23 -1.22 2.81 3.27
CA CYS A 23 -1.61 1.88 4.31
C CYS A 23 -0.35 1.26 4.90
N TYR A 24 -0.25 1.19 6.23
CA TYR A 24 0.98 0.76 6.90
C TYR A 24 0.78 -0.40 7.85
N ASP A 25 -0.46 -0.83 8.10
CA ASP A 25 -0.73 -1.90 9.05
C ASP A 25 -1.97 -2.71 8.68
N ALA A 26 -2.16 -3.82 9.41
CA ALA A 26 -3.25 -4.76 9.15
C ALA A 26 -4.63 -4.16 9.43
N SER A 27 -4.75 -3.35 10.49
CA SER A 27 -6.04 -2.77 10.87
C SER A 27 -6.56 -1.79 9.82
N PHE A 28 -5.70 -0.92 9.33
CA PHE A 28 -6.07 0.01 8.26
C PHE A 28 -6.31 -0.72 6.94
N ALA A 29 -5.58 -1.82 6.67
CA ALA A 29 -5.84 -2.62 5.48
C ALA A 29 -7.27 -3.15 5.45
N VAL A 30 -7.74 -3.70 6.56
CA VAL A 30 -9.13 -4.17 6.69
C VAL A 30 -10.11 -3.02 6.46
N LEU A 31 -9.87 -1.89 7.11
CA LEU A 31 -10.75 -0.73 7.03
C LEU A 31 -10.85 -0.19 5.60
N LEU A 32 -9.70 -0.01 4.95
CA LEU A 32 -9.66 0.57 3.60
C LEU A 32 -10.26 -0.38 2.56
N GLU A 33 -10.03 -1.69 2.67
CA GLU A 33 -10.67 -2.65 1.78
C GLU A 33 -12.18 -2.66 1.96
N THR A 34 -12.65 -2.59 3.20
CA THR A 34 -14.08 -2.52 3.51
C THR A 34 -14.71 -1.28 2.87
N ALA A 35 -13.96 -0.18 2.82
CA ALA A 35 -14.40 1.07 2.18
C ALA A 35 -14.33 1.02 0.64
N GLY A 36 -13.76 -0.02 0.04
CA GLY A 36 -13.72 -0.20 -1.40
C GLY A 36 -12.47 0.32 -2.09
N VAL A 37 -11.40 0.59 -1.35
CA VAL A 37 -10.12 1.04 -1.94
C VAL A 37 -9.50 -0.10 -2.76
N GLU A 38 -9.14 0.18 -4.02
CA GLU A 38 -8.59 -0.83 -4.92
C GLU A 38 -7.09 -1.08 -4.71
N ILE A 39 -6.33 -0.04 -4.38
CA ILE A 39 -4.88 -0.16 -4.19
C ILE A 39 -4.48 0.34 -2.81
N LEU A 40 -3.76 -0.51 -2.06
CA LEU A 40 -3.13 -0.14 -0.81
C LEU A 40 -1.65 0.10 -1.09
N LEU A 41 -1.20 1.34 -0.85
CA LEU A 41 0.19 1.73 -1.10
C LEU A 41 0.96 1.69 0.22
N VAL A 42 1.95 0.79 0.30
CA VAL A 42 2.91 0.79 1.39
C VAL A 42 4.05 1.70 0.96
N GLY A 43 3.99 2.97 1.36
CA GLY A 43 4.93 3.98 0.92
C GLY A 43 6.03 4.24 1.93
N ASP A 44 7.19 4.71 1.46
CA ASP A 44 8.31 5.08 2.32
C ASP A 44 7.97 6.30 3.20
N SER A 45 6.84 6.96 2.94
CA SER A 45 6.28 7.99 3.83
C SER A 45 6.00 7.45 5.24
N LEU A 46 6.03 6.12 5.45
CA LEU A 46 5.97 5.55 6.80
C LEU A 46 7.07 6.13 7.70
N GLY A 47 8.19 6.53 7.14
CA GLY A 47 9.27 7.20 7.88
C GLY A 47 8.81 8.49 8.53
N ASN A 48 8.01 9.28 7.82
CA ASN A 48 7.45 10.51 8.36
C ASN A 48 6.27 10.24 9.31
N VAL A 49 5.35 9.39 8.86
CA VAL A 49 4.05 9.19 9.51
C VAL A 49 4.16 8.35 10.77
N LEU A 50 4.92 7.24 10.71
CA LEU A 50 4.98 6.28 11.81
C LEU A 50 6.26 6.40 12.64
N GLN A 51 7.38 6.71 11.99
CA GLN A 51 8.67 6.76 12.67
C GLN A 51 9.06 8.15 13.17
N GLY A 52 8.31 9.18 12.74
CA GLY A 52 8.57 10.55 13.18
C GLY A 52 9.80 11.18 12.56
N GLU A 53 10.32 10.62 11.46
CA GLU A 53 11.48 11.18 10.77
C GLU A 53 11.10 12.41 9.95
N GLU A 54 12.04 13.33 9.77
CA GLU A 54 11.81 14.52 8.94
C GLU A 54 11.83 14.22 7.45
N THR A 55 12.51 13.14 7.07
CA THR A 55 12.61 12.70 5.67
C THR A 55 12.37 11.19 5.60
N THR A 56 12.23 10.66 4.36
CA THR A 56 12.07 9.22 4.14
C THR A 56 13.42 8.50 4.00
N LEU A 57 14.54 9.23 3.98
CA LEU A 57 15.86 8.65 3.75
C LEU A 57 16.27 7.55 4.76
N PRO A 58 15.93 7.67 6.08
CA PRO A 58 16.27 6.62 7.04
C PRO A 58 15.48 5.32 6.90
N VAL A 59 14.42 5.30 6.09
CA VAL A 59 13.60 4.09 5.92
C VAL A 59 14.43 3.00 5.26
N THR A 60 14.46 1.82 5.89
CA THR A 60 15.23 0.68 5.40
C THR A 60 14.36 -0.27 4.58
N LEU A 61 15.00 -1.15 3.81
CA LEU A 61 14.28 -2.22 3.10
C LEU A 61 13.54 -3.13 4.09
N ASP A 62 14.16 -3.41 5.25
CA ASP A 62 13.51 -4.23 6.29
C ASP A 62 12.25 -3.56 6.83
N ASP A 63 12.25 -2.23 7.00
CA ASP A 63 11.05 -1.49 7.39
C ASP A 63 9.94 -1.70 6.35
N MET A 64 10.25 -1.58 5.08
CA MET A 64 9.27 -1.75 3.99
C MET A 64 8.74 -3.18 3.95
N ILE A 65 9.60 -4.17 4.14
CA ILE A 65 9.20 -5.59 4.17
C ILE A 65 8.25 -5.82 5.34
N TYR A 66 8.61 -5.32 6.53
CA TYR A 66 7.77 -5.51 7.72
C TYR A 66 6.37 -4.94 7.51
N HIS A 67 6.28 -3.68 7.08
CA HIS A 67 4.98 -3.02 6.90
C HIS A 67 4.17 -3.64 5.76
N THR A 68 4.83 -4.08 4.69
CA THR A 68 4.16 -4.79 3.60
C THR A 68 3.55 -6.10 4.10
N HIS A 69 4.26 -6.84 4.95
CA HIS A 69 3.70 -8.05 5.59
C HIS A 69 2.48 -7.74 6.44
N CYS A 70 2.54 -6.66 7.22
CA CYS A 70 1.39 -6.26 8.06
C CYS A 70 0.17 -5.96 7.21
N VAL A 71 0.35 -5.18 6.14
CA VAL A 71 -0.73 -4.84 5.22
C VAL A 71 -1.28 -6.09 4.54
N ALA A 72 -0.41 -6.97 4.07
CA ALA A 72 -0.81 -8.20 3.39
C ALA A 72 -1.65 -9.11 4.29
N ARG A 73 -1.32 -9.18 5.58
CA ARG A 73 -2.09 -9.99 6.53
C ARG A 73 -3.50 -9.46 6.76
N GLY A 74 -3.70 -8.16 6.65
CA GLY A 74 -5.03 -7.55 6.79
C GLY A 74 -5.81 -7.46 5.50
N SER A 75 -5.19 -7.76 4.37
CA SER A 75 -5.78 -7.56 3.04
C SER A 75 -6.12 -8.89 2.37
N ASN A 76 -7.31 -8.94 1.76
CA ASN A 76 -7.76 -10.10 0.98
C ASN A 76 -8.05 -9.77 -0.47
N LEU A 77 -8.38 -8.52 -0.78
CA LEU A 77 -8.90 -8.12 -2.09
C LEU A 77 -8.05 -7.10 -2.81
N ALA A 78 -7.54 -6.08 -2.11
CA ALA A 78 -6.87 -4.96 -2.75
C ALA A 78 -5.53 -5.37 -3.39
N PHE A 79 -5.16 -4.63 -4.42
CA PHE A 79 -3.82 -4.72 -4.98
C PHE A 79 -2.86 -4.00 -4.03
N ILE A 80 -1.77 -4.66 -3.66
CA ILE A 80 -0.78 -4.09 -2.74
C ILE A 80 0.42 -3.62 -3.56
N MET A 81 0.74 -2.33 -3.42
CA MET A 81 1.88 -1.70 -4.07
C MET A 81 2.84 -1.22 -2.99
N ALA A 82 4.09 -1.63 -3.05
CA ALA A 82 5.08 -1.23 -2.05
C ALA A 82 6.23 -0.48 -2.73
N ASP A 83 6.65 0.63 -2.11
CA ASP A 83 7.82 1.37 -2.57
C ASP A 83 9.11 0.63 -2.20
N MET A 84 10.15 0.89 -2.98
CA MET A 84 11.52 0.54 -2.60
C MET A 84 12.14 1.77 -1.92
N PRO A 85 12.88 1.59 -0.81
CA PRO A 85 13.57 2.72 -0.17
C PRO A 85 14.60 3.33 -1.11
N PHE A 86 14.91 4.62 -0.86
CA PHE A 86 15.89 5.35 -1.66
C PHE A 86 17.25 4.64 -1.61
N GLY A 87 17.86 4.44 -2.77
CA GLY A 87 19.19 3.85 -2.86
C GLY A 87 19.25 2.32 -2.83
N THR A 88 18.11 1.65 -2.84
CA THR A 88 18.07 0.17 -2.86
C THR A 88 18.02 -0.39 -4.26
#